data_3f4a985ace0eef4a0c77247f492f4d66
#
_entry.id   3f4a985ace0eef4a0c77247f492f4d66
#
_cell.length_a   1.000
_cell.length_b   1.000
_cell.length_c   1.000
_cell.angle_alpha   90.00
_cell.angle_beta   90.00
_cell.angle_gamma   90.00
#
_symmetry.space_group_name_H-M   'P 1'
#
loop_
_entity.id
_entity.type
_entity.pdbx_description
1 polymer ?
#
loop_
_entity_poly.entity_id
_entity_poly.type
_entity_poly.pdbx_seq_one_letter_code
_entity_poly.pdbx_strand_id
1 'polypeptide(L)'
;MLRFQNDYSEGAHPNVLRALCDTNLSATPGYGLDDDCRRAADAIRARFACPDADVHFLVGGTQTNLLAAAAFLRPWEAMVAADTGHVNVHETGAIEATGHKVIAVPGADGKLTPAAIADAAAQHCAQPGVYDEHMVLPRMAYISDTTELGTVYTKAELTALRAACDTHGLYLYLDGARLAQALTAAGNDLRPEDLPQLCDAFYIGGTKNGLLFGEAMVIVNDALKPGFRRAMKRSGATQTRRRSASRPRSRISACRCTCPRRQTRSSPSCRTPKSRSCRSGQRFTRTPAWTKRTRPCAL
;
A
#
# COMPACT_ATOMS: atom_id res chain seq x y z
N MET A 1 20.45 -18.08 -4.84
CA MET A 1 20.43 -17.19 -6.03
C MET A 1 19.74 -15.92 -5.63
N LEU A 2 20.39 -14.77 -5.71
CA LEU A 2 19.76 -13.48 -5.46
C LEU A 2 18.81 -13.14 -6.63
N ARG A 3 17.61 -12.67 -6.33
CA ARG A 3 16.60 -12.29 -7.30
C ARG A 3 16.41 -10.78 -7.26
N PHE A 4 16.47 -10.14 -8.44
CA PHE A 4 16.31 -8.69 -8.61
C PHE A 4 15.04 -8.33 -9.40
N GLN A 5 14.02 -9.18 -9.34
CA GLN A 5 12.76 -8.97 -10.09
C GLN A 5 11.84 -7.97 -9.40
N ASN A 6 11.86 -7.95 -8.07
CA ASN A 6 11.11 -7.04 -7.21
C ASN A 6 11.71 -7.05 -5.79
N ASP A 7 11.22 -6.17 -4.93
CA ASP A 7 11.65 -6.00 -3.54
C ASP A 7 10.60 -6.42 -2.50
N TYR A 8 9.63 -7.26 -2.89
CA TYR A 8 8.54 -7.71 -2.01
C TYR A 8 8.29 -9.24 -2.07
N SER A 9 9.20 -10.01 -2.66
CA SER A 9 9.11 -11.49 -2.71
C SER A 9 9.80 -12.19 -1.56
N GLU A 10 10.46 -11.45 -0.69
CA GLU A 10 11.17 -12.01 0.47
C GLU A 10 10.19 -12.22 1.64
N GLY A 11 10.51 -13.20 2.50
CA GLY A 11 9.76 -13.43 3.73
C GLY A 11 10.08 -12.41 4.82
N ALA A 12 9.32 -12.49 5.91
CA ALA A 12 9.58 -11.64 7.06
C ALA A 12 10.88 -11.96 7.77
N HIS A 13 11.46 -10.96 8.44
CA HIS A 13 12.60 -11.17 9.33
C HIS A 13 12.29 -12.26 10.39
N PRO A 14 13.21 -13.15 10.73
CA PRO A 14 12.96 -14.28 11.64
C PRO A 14 12.37 -13.90 12.99
N ASN A 15 12.73 -12.73 13.54
CA ASN A 15 12.16 -12.24 14.80
C ASN A 15 10.67 -11.88 14.67
N VAL A 16 10.24 -11.38 13.51
CA VAL A 16 8.81 -11.09 13.23
C VAL A 16 8.02 -12.39 13.19
N LEU A 17 8.54 -13.42 12.50
CA LEU A 17 7.88 -14.74 12.46
C LEU A 17 7.81 -15.37 13.84
N ARG A 18 8.87 -15.26 14.66
CA ARG A 18 8.86 -15.73 16.04
C ARG A 18 7.77 -15.03 16.86
N ALA A 19 7.71 -13.70 16.83
CA ALA A 19 6.68 -12.94 17.54
C ALA A 19 5.26 -13.32 17.10
N LEU A 20 5.03 -13.58 15.80
CA LEU A 20 3.75 -14.09 15.31
C LEU A 20 3.40 -15.48 15.85
N CYS A 21 4.39 -16.39 15.95
CA CYS A 21 4.21 -17.72 16.54
C CYS A 21 3.87 -17.61 18.03
N ASP A 22 4.61 -16.79 18.78
CA ASP A 22 4.47 -16.62 20.23
C ASP A 22 3.09 -16.05 20.59
N THR A 23 2.56 -15.14 19.78
CA THR A 23 1.25 -14.49 20.01
C THR A 23 0.07 -15.19 19.33
N ASN A 24 0.29 -16.24 18.56
CA ASN A 24 -0.73 -16.88 17.72
C ASN A 24 -1.94 -17.41 18.50
N LEU A 25 -1.71 -17.90 19.70
CA LEU A 25 -2.77 -18.48 20.55
C LEU A 25 -3.42 -17.45 21.48
N SER A 26 -2.93 -16.22 21.50
CA SER A 26 -3.50 -15.14 22.32
C SER A 26 -4.80 -14.62 21.69
N ALA A 27 -5.86 -14.54 22.48
CA ALA A 27 -7.11 -13.91 22.07
C ALA A 27 -7.01 -12.41 22.28
N THR A 28 -7.12 -11.63 21.22
CA THR A 28 -7.03 -10.17 21.26
C THR A 28 -8.22 -9.52 20.55
N PRO A 29 -8.62 -8.29 20.92
CA PRO A 29 -9.56 -7.51 20.12
C PRO A 29 -9.10 -7.39 18.67
N GLY A 30 -10.04 -7.38 17.72
CA GLY A 30 -9.74 -7.17 16.31
C GLY A 30 -9.70 -5.70 15.92
N TYR A 31 -9.47 -5.44 14.64
CA TYR A 31 -9.56 -4.12 14.02
C TYR A 31 -8.50 -3.10 14.50
N GLY A 32 -7.32 -3.59 14.90
CA GLY A 32 -6.25 -2.74 15.41
C GLY A 32 -6.56 -2.07 16.76
N LEU A 33 -7.42 -2.70 17.57
CA LEU A 33 -7.78 -2.22 18.91
C LEU A 33 -7.08 -3.02 20.02
N ASP A 34 -6.18 -3.89 19.64
CA ASP A 34 -5.38 -4.69 20.58
C ASP A 34 -4.16 -3.91 21.11
N ASP A 35 -3.60 -4.43 22.21
CA ASP A 35 -2.45 -3.79 22.86
C ASP A 35 -1.17 -3.82 22.03
N ASP A 36 -1.01 -4.80 21.13
CA ASP A 36 0.15 -4.85 20.23
C ASP A 36 0.09 -3.70 19.22
N CYS A 37 -1.07 -3.47 18.63
CA CYS A 37 -1.30 -2.33 17.75
C CYS A 37 -1.11 -0.99 18.48
N ARG A 38 -1.57 -0.88 19.74
CA ARG A 38 -1.37 0.33 20.55
C ARG A 38 0.11 0.59 20.79
N ARG A 39 0.87 -0.43 21.26
CA ARG A 39 2.33 -0.31 21.49
C ARG A 39 3.08 0.04 20.21
N ALA A 40 2.71 -0.56 19.07
CA ALA A 40 3.31 -0.24 17.79
C ALA A 40 3.03 1.21 17.37
N ALA A 41 1.80 1.68 17.55
CA ALA A 41 1.44 3.07 17.27
C ALA A 41 2.21 4.05 18.17
N ASP A 42 2.35 3.74 19.47
CA ASP A 42 3.11 4.57 20.41
C ASP A 42 4.60 4.62 20.05
N ALA A 43 5.18 3.48 19.62
CA ALA A 43 6.57 3.43 19.14
C ALA A 43 6.78 4.28 17.88
N ILE A 44 5.81 4.27 16.94
CA ILE A 44 5.85 5.10 15.73
C ILE A 44 5.76 6.58 16.14
N ARG A 45 4.80 6.98 16.97
CA ARG A 45 4.68 8.37 17.45
C ARG A 45 5.97 8.86 18.10
N ALA A 46 6.57 8.02 18.94
CA ALA A 46 7.83 8.36 19.61
C ALA A 46 8.98 8.51 18.58
N ARG A 47 9.08 7.57 17.62
CA ARG A 47 10.16 7.57 16.63
C ARG A 47 10.10 8.76 15.68
N PHE A 48 8.88 9.20 15.34
CA PHE A 48 8.65 10.32 14.42
C PHE A 48 8.37 11.64 15.16
N ALA A 49 8.44 11.68 16.48
CA ALA A 49 8.15 12.86 17.30
C ALA A 49 6.79 13.50 16.99
N CYS A 50 5.74 12.68 16.82
CA CYS A 50 4.37 13.13 16.52
C CYS A 50 3.35 12.53 17.50
N PRO A 51 3.33 12.95 18.78
CA PRO A 51 2.51 12.33 19.82
C PRO A 51 1.01 12.36 19.54
N ASP A 52 0.53 13.37 18.83
CA ASP A 52 -0.88 13.58 18.52
C ASP A 52 -1.34 12.94 17.21
N ALA A 53 -0.43 12.33 16.44
CA ALA A 53 -0.79 11.71 15.17
C ALA A 53 -1.66 10.46 15.35
N ASP A 54 -2.64 10.28 14.48
CA ASP A 54 -3.36 9.02 14.34
C ASP A 54 -2.51 8.00 13.58
N VAL A 55 -2.39 6.79 14.12
CA VAL A 55 -1.66 5.69 13.48
C VAL A 55 -2.62 4.53 13.23
N HIS A 56 -2.69 4.10 11.96
CA HIS A 56 -3.57 3.02 11.51
C HIS A 56 -2.78 1.97 10.73
N PHE A 57 -3.05 0.68 10.99
CA PHE A 57 -2.39 -0.43 10.31
C PHE A 57 -3.26 -0.96 9.17
N LEU A 58 -2.67 -1.08 7.99
CA LEU A 58 -3.29 -1.49 6.72
C LEU A 58 -2.53 -2.68 6.13
N VAL A 59 -3.08 -3.32 5.10
CA VAL A 59 -2.54 -4.60 4.59
C VAL A 59 -1.44 -4.38 3.56
N GLY A 60 -1.54 -3.32 2.75
CA GLY A 60 -0.59 -3.07 1.66
C GLY A 60 -0.69 -1.66 1.08
N GLY A 61 0.33 -1.24 0.30
CA GLY A 61 0.49 0.11 -0.21
C GLY A 61 -0.67 0.60 -1.06
N THR A 62 -1.08 -0.17 -2.09
CA THR A 62 -2.22 0.20 -2.95
C THR A 62 -3.50 0.41 -2.14
N GLN A 63 -3.79 -0.44 -1.15
CA GLN A 63 -4.94 -0.25 -0.26
C GLN A 63 -4.79 1.03 0.57
N THR A 64 -3.58 1.36 0.99
CA THR A 64 -3.27 2.57 1.76
C THR A 64 -3.50 3.81 0.92
N ASN A 65 -3.02 3.83 -0.33
CA ASN A 65 -3.17 4.95 -1.26
C ASN A 65 -4.63 5.19 -1.66
N LEU A 66 -5.35 4.13 -2.06
CA LEU A 66 -6.77 4.29 -2.40
C LEU A 66 -7.60 4.76 -1.20
N LEU A 67 -7.24 4.33 0.01
CA LEU A 67 -7.94 4.74 1.22
C LEU A 67 -7.64 6.18 1.60
N ALA A 68 -6.39 6.65 1.39
CA ALA A 68 -6.02 8.05 1.56
C ALA A 68 -6.84 8.94 0.61
N ALA A 69 -6.91 8.59 -0.68
CA ALA A 69 -7.75 9.32 -1.63
C ALA A 69 -9.22 9.34 -1.20
N ALA A 70 -9.80 8.17 -0.90
CA ALA A 70 -11.21 8.04 -0.53
C ALA A 70 -11.60 8.72 0.79
N ALA A 71 -10.64 8.91 1.71
CA ALA A 71 -10.91 9.49 3.03
C ALA A 71 -10.54 10.97 3.13
N PHE A 72 -9.53 11.43 2.39
CA PHE A 72 -8.99 12.78 2.51
C PHE A 72 -9.56 13.74 1.47
N LEU A 73 -10.06 13.21 0.34
CA LEU A 73 -10.56 14.01 -0.76
C LEU A 73 -12.09 14.02 -0.81
N ARG A 74 -12.64 15.17 -1.19
CA ARG A 74 -14.06 15.31 -1.55
C ARG A 74 -14.28 14.82 -2.98
N PRO A 75 -15.50 14.46 -3.38
CA PRO A 75 -15.78 13.86 -4.70
C PRO A 75 -15.29 14.66 -5.92
N TRP A 76 -15.13 15.96 -5.79
CA TRP A 76 -14.64 16.87 -6.84
C TRP A 76 -13.16 17.22 -6.71
N GLU A 77 -12.48 16.68 -5.69
CA GLU A 77 -11.06 16.93 -5.47
C GLU A 77 -10.21 15.85 -6.12
N ALA A 78 -8.98 16.20 -6.52
CA ALA A 78 -8.07 15.35 -7.25
C ALA A 78 -6.70 15.26 -6.57
N MET A 79 -5.98 14.20 -6.89
CA MET A 79 -4.61 13.96 -6.47
C MET A 79 -3.65 14.38 -7.59
N VAL A 80 -2.62 15.15 -7.27
CA VAL A 80 -1.52 15.52 -8.19
C VAL A 80 -0.34 14.58 -7.90
N ALA A 81 0.20 13.93 -8.92
CA ALA A 81 1.33 13.04 -8.82
C ALA A 81 2.29 13.19 -10.00
N ALA A 82 3.57 12.84 -9.81
CA ALA A 82 4.46 12.69 -10.95
C ALA A 82 3.89 11.65 -11.95
N ASP A 83 4.16 11.82 -13.23
CA ASP A 83 3.71 10.92 -14.29
C ASP A 83 4.19 9.46 -14.08
N THR A 84 5.34 9.28 -13.42
CA THR A 84 5.88 7.98 -12.99
C THR A 84 5.34 7.52 -11.64
N GLY A 85 4.56 8.32 -10.93
CA GLY A 85 4.04 8.02 -9.59
C GLY A 85 3.26 6.72 -9.54
N HIS A 86 3.43 5.93 -8.48
CA HIS A 86 2.86 4.60 -8.35
C HIS A 86 1.34 4.58 -8.51
N VAL A 87 0.65 5.57 -7.95
CA VAL A 87 -0.81 5.75 -8.08
C VAL A 87 -1.29 5.96 -9.51
N ASN A 88 -0.42 6.50 -10.38
CA ASN A 88 -0.72 6.76 -11.78
C ASN A 88 -0.44 5.53 -12.66
N VAL A 89 0.62 4.73 -12.39
CA VAL A 89 1.12 3.71 -13.33
C VAL A 89 0.96 2.27 -12.83
N HIS A 90 0.94 2.01 -11.51
CA HIS A 90 1.10 0.66 -10.98
C HIS A 90 -0.05 0.17 -10.07
N GLU A 91 -1.15 0.92 -9.97
CA GLU A 91 -2.28 0.56 -9.09
C GLU A 91 -3.56 0.18 -9.84
N THR A 92 -3.49 -0.01 -11.15
CA THR A 92 -4.62 -0.51 -11.97
C THR A 92 -5.89 0.32 -11.81
N GLY A 93 -5.75 1.66 -11.70
CA GLY A 93 -6.88 2.57 -11.52
C GLY A 93 -7.49 2.53 -10.11
N ALA A 94 -6.69 2.20 -9.08
CA ALA A 94 -7.22 2.12 -7.70
C ALA A 94 -7.72 3.47 -7.18
N ILE A 95 -7.06 4.57 -7.53
CA ILE A 95 -7.50 5.91 -7.14
C ILE A 95 -8.78 6.29 -7.88
N GLU A 96 -8.84 6.06 -9.18
CA GLU A 96 -10.02 6.33 -10.02
C GLU A 96 -11.23 5.51 -9.57
N ALA A 97 -11.01 4.29 -9.08
CA ALA A 97 -12.07 3.45 -8.50
C ALA A 97 -12.70 4.05 -7.23
N THR A 98 -12.03 4.99 -6.57
CA THR A 98 -12.60 5.76 -5.45
C THR A 98 -13.41 6.96 -5.89
N GLY A 99 -13.45 7.25 -7.20
CA GLY A 99 -14.13 8.40 -7.79
C GLY A 99 -13.27 9.66 -7.94
N HIS A 100 -11.95 9.55 -7.68
CA HIS A 100 -11.03 10.67 -7.76
C HIS A 100 -10.13 10.58 -9.00
N LYS A 101 -9.74 11.72 -9.53
CA LYS A 101 -8.81 11.83 -10.65
C LYS A 101 -7.38 11.91 -10.14
N VAL A 102 -6.45 11.24 -10.82
CA VAL A 102 -5.03 11.53 -10.73
C VAL A 102 -4.66 12.54 -11.82
N ILE A 103 -4.12 13.68 -11.41
CA ILE A 103 -3.54 14.69 -12.29
C ILE A 103 -2.06 14.36 -12.39
N ALA A 104 -1.69 13.66 -13.47
CA ALA A 104 -0.31 13.32 -13.73
C ALA A 104 0.42 14.54 -14.31
N VAL A 105 1.55 14.90 -13.70
CA VAL A 105 2.41 16.00 -14.15
C VAL A 105 3.83 15.47 -14.43
N PRO A 106 4.59 16.06 -15.37
CA PRO A 106 5.97 15.65 -15.60
C PRO A 106 6.79 15.74 -14.33
N GLY A 107 7.49 14.65 -13.97
CA GLY A 107 8.35 14.56 -12.81
C GLY A 107 9.80 14.25 -13.22
N ALA A 108 10.73 15.19 -13.06
CA ALA A 108 12.14 14.92 -13.26
C ALA A 108 12.62 13.92 -12.18
N ASP A 109 13.27 12.83 -12.62
CA ASP A 109 13.77 11.78 -11.72
C ASP A 109 12.68 11.16 -10.82
N GLY A 110 11.42 11.15 -11.28
CA GLY A 110 10.27 10.67 -10.53
C GLY A 110 9.79 11.60 -9.41
N LYS A 111 10.36 12.79 -9.29
CA LYS A 111 10.03 13.74 -8.25
C LYS A 111 8.97 14.76 -8.70
N LEU A 112 8.01 15.01 -7.83
CA LEU A 112 7.13 16.16 -7.94
C LEU A 112 7.89 17.42 -7.50
N THR A 113 7.69 18.52 -8.20
CA THR A 113 8.37 19.79 -7.92
C THR A 113 7.38 20.89 -7.53
N PRO A 114 7.82 21.96 -6.82
CA PRO A 114 6.98 23.13 -6.55
C PRO A 114 6.38 23.76 -7.81
N ALA A 115 7.19 23.85 -8.89
CA ALA A 115 6.72 24.37 -10.17
C ALA A 115 5.60 23.52 -10.77
N ALA A 116 5.73 22.18 -10.74
CA ALA A 116 4.70 21.28 -11.23
C ALA A 116 3.38 21.38 -10.43
N ILE A 117 3.45 21.63 -9.12
CA ILE A 117 2.26 21.90 -8.28
C ILE A 117 1.61 23.20 -8.69
N ALA A 118 2.40 24.28 -8.86
CA ALA A 118 1.90 25.59 -9.27
C ALA A 118 1.24 25.53 -10.67
N ASP A 119 1.88 24.84 -11.62
CA ASP A 119 1.35 24.63 -12.96
C ASP A 119 0.04 23.82 -12.94
N ALA A 120 -0.05 22.74 -12.17
CA ALA A 120 -1.25 21.95 -12.01
C ALA A 120 -2.38 22.79 -11.39
N ALA A 121 -2.10 23.60 -10.39
CA ALA A 121 -3.06 24.52 -9.80
C ALA A 121 -3.54 25.56 -10.81
N ALA A 122 -2.62 26.19 -11.55
CA ALA A 122 -2.92 27.21 -12.55
C ALA A 122 -3.80 26.68 -13.70
N GLN A 123 -3.53 25.45 -14.17
CA GLN A 123 -4.32 24.81 -15.23
C GLN A 123 -5.77 24.51 -14.83
N HIS A 124 -6.09 24.52 -13.54
CA HIS A 124 -7.43 24.28 -13.00
C HIS A 124 -8.10 25.57 -12.50
N CYS A 125 -7.57 26.73 -12.88
CA CYS A 125 -8.14 28.04 -12.56
C CYS A 125 -8.83 28.66 -13.77
N ALA A 126 -10.03 29.22 -13.57
CA ALA A 126 -10.70 30.07 -14.57
C ALA A 126 -10.00 31.44 -14.72
N GLN A 127 -9.41 31.94 -13.65
CA GLN A 127 -8.61 33.16 -13.56
C GLN A 127 -7.50 32.96 -12.53
N PRO A 128 -6.43 33.74 -12.55
CA PRO A 128 -5.36 33.63 -11.57
C PRO A 128 -5.89 33.62 -10.12
N GLY A 129 -5.64 32.52 -9.40
CA GLY A 129 -6.07 32.32 -8.02
C GLY A 129 -7.55 31.95 -7.81
N VAL A 130 -8.32 31.77 -8.89
CA VAL A 130 -9.75 31.38 -8.83
C VAL A 130 -9.93 30.04 -9.55
N TYR A 131 -10.14 28.98 -8.83
CA TYR A 131 -10.38 27.66 -9.42
C TYR A 131 -11.65 27.63 -10.29
N ASP A 132 -11.59 26.89 -11.38
CA ASP A 132 -12.70 26.68 -12.28
C ASP A 132 -13.66 25.63 -11.70
N GLU A 133 -14.94 26.01 -11.49
CA GLU A 133 -15.95 25.10 -10.95
C GLU A 133 -16.34 23.95 -11.89
N HIS A 134 -15.98 24.04 -13.18
CA HIS A 134 -16.18 22.97 -14.17
C HIS A 134 -15.05 21.92 -14.17
N MET A 135 -13.98 22.16 -13.43
CA MET A 135 -12.81 21.28 -13.35
C MET A 135 -12.70 20.64 -11.96
N VAL A 136 -11.99 19.50 -11.88
CA VAL A 136 -11.63 18.95 -10.57
C VAL A 136 -10.66 19.88 -9.86
N LEU A 137 -10.78 19.97 -8.53
CA LEU A 137 -9.92 20.80 -7.69
C LEU A 137 -8.67 19.99 -7.28
N PRO A 138 -7.45 20.38 -7.67
CA PRO A 138 -6.21 19.80 -7.10
C PRO A 138 -6.19 20.04 -5.58
N ARG A 139 -6.13 18.94 -4.80
CA ARG A 139 -6.22 19.04 -3.33
C ARG A 139 -5.17 18.24 -2.58
N MET A 140 -4.55 17.26 -3.20
CA MET A 140 -3.51 16.44 -2.58
C MET A 140 -2.34 16.29 -3.54
N ALA A 141 -1.14 16.58 -3.06
CA ALA A 141 0.11 16.24 -3.72
C ALA A 141 0.58 14.88 -3.19
N TYR A 142 0.74 13.92 -4.08
CA TYR A 142 1.26 12.58 -3.81
C TYR A 142 2.73 12.51 -4.21
N ILE A 143 3.56 12.05 -3.30
CA ILE A 143 4.98 11.76 -3.56
C ILE A 143 5.34 10.40 -3.00
N SER A 144 6.30 9.72 -3.61
CA SER A 144 6.91 8.49 -3.09
C SER A 144 8.34 8.75 -2.62
N ASP A 145 8.71 8.19 -1.48
CA ASP A 145 10.10 8.21 -1.03
C ASP A 145 10.53 6.80 -0.50
N THR A 146 11.47 6.11 -1.20
CA THR A 146 12.11 6.47 -2.47
C THR A 146 11.09 6.59 -3.60
N THR A 147 11.41 7.40 -4.64
CA THR A 147 10.59 7.43 -5.86
C THR A 147 10.64 6.09 -6.59
N GLU A 148 9.76 5.89 -7.57
CA GLU A 148 9.73 4.70 -8.44
C GLU A 148 11.02 4.53 -9.28
N LEU A 149 11.78 5.60 -9.45
CA LEU A 149 13.08 5.60 -10.14
C LEU A 149 14.26 5.43 -9.18
N GLY A 150 14.01 5.27 -7.85
CA GLY A 150 15.02 5.06 -6.83
C GLY A 150 15.73 6.32 -6.35
N THR A 151 15.24 7.49 -6.67
CA THR A 151 15.72 8.76 -6.12
C THR A 151 15.12 9.04 -4.74
N VAL A 152 15.76 9.89 -3.94
CA VAL A 152 15.28 10.29 -2.63
C VAL A 152 15.08 11.81 -2.60
N TYR A 153 14.08 12.25 -1.84
CA TYR A 153 13.88 13.68 -1.59
C TYR A 153 14.86 14.17 -0.52
N THR A 154 15.47 15.32 -0.78
CA THR A 154 16.21 16.06 0.25
C THR A 154 15.25 16.85 1.14
N LYS A 155 15.70 17.21 2.34
CA LYS A 155 14.93 18.07 3.25
C LYS A 155 14.55 19.41 2.61
N ALA A 156 15.47 19.98 1.83
CA ALA A 156 15.22 21.23 1.11
C ALA A 156 14.11 21.07 0.06
N GLU A 157 14.11 19.99 -0.73
CA GLU A 157 13.07 19.69 -1.72
C GLU A 157 11.70 19.49 -1.05
N LEU A 158 11.62 18.71 0.03
CA LEU A 158 10.36 18.52 0.75
C LEU A 158 9.86 19.81 1.41
N THR A 159 10.76 20.65 1.93
CA THR A 159 10.38 21.96 2.50
C THR A 159 9.81 22.87 1.42
N ALA A 160 10.40 22.89 0.23
CA ALA A 160 9.89 23.66 -0.89
C ALA A 160 8.54 23.14 -1.40
N LEU A 161 8.36 21.81 -1.45
CA LEU A 161 7.07 21.19 -1.78
C LEU A 161 5.99 21.53 -0.74
N ARG A 162 6.32 21.47 0.56
CA ARG A 162 5.39 21.87 1.62
C ARG A 162 4.90 23.29 1.42
N ALA A 163 5.83 24.22 1.18
CA ALA A 163 5.51 25.63 0.95
C ALA A 163 4.60 25.81 -0.30
N ALA A 164 4.87 25.08 -1.39
CA ALA A 164 4.01 25.11 -2.56
C ALA A 164 2.63 24.54 -2.27
N CYS A 165 2.54 23.43 -1.54
CA CYS A 165 1.26 22.86 -1.12
C CYS A 165 0.48 23.84 -0.25
N ASP A 166 1.11 24.51 0.70
CA ASP A 166 0.46 25.52 1.55
C ASP A 166 -0.07 26.70 0.72
N THR A 167 0.73 27.18 -0.25
CA THR A 167 0.34 28.29 -1.13
C THR A 167 -0.91 27.97 -1.94
N HIS A 168 -1.04 26.74 -2.42
CA HIS A 168 -2.14 26.32 -3.29
C HIS A 168 -3.23 25.53 -2.55
N GLY A 169 -3.12 25.38 -1.23
CA GLY A 169 -4.11 24.70 -0.40
C GLY A 169 -4.18 23.19 -0.61
N LEU A 170 -3.06 22.54 -0.98
CA LEU A 170 -2.97 21.09 -1.13
C LEU A 170 -2.46 20.43 0.16
N TYR A 171 -2.94 19.23 0.41
CA TYR A 171 -2.31 18.32 1.37
C TYR A 171 -1.06 17.70 0.74
N LEU A 172 0.00 17.53 1.52
CA LEU A 172 1.19 16.77 1.10
C LEU A 172 1.12 15.37 1.72
N TYR A 173 0.95 14.37 0.85
CA TYR A 173 0.87 12.95 1.22
C TYR A 173 2.08 12.19 0.69
N LEU A 174 2.79 11.48 1.59
CA LEU A 174 3.99 10.72 1.25
C LEU A 174 3.71 9.21 1.30
N ASP A 175 3.87 8.58 0.15
CA ASP A 175 3.96 7.13 -0.01
C ASP A 175 5.34 6.66 0.46
N GLY A 176 5.37 6.02 1.62
CA GLY A 176 6.58 5.50 2.24
C GLY A 176 6.74 3.99 2.09
N ALA A 177 6.30 3.39 0.97
CA ALA A 177 6.48 1.96 0.72
C ALA A 177 7.92 1.49 0.95
N ARG A 178 8.89 2.39 0.68
CA ARG A 178 10.32 2.18 0.88
C ARG A 178 10.96 3.21 1.81
N LEU A 179 10.19 3.78 2.73
CA LEU A 179 10.65 4.87 3.59
C LEU A 179 11.88 4.50 4.43
N ALA A 180 11.98 3.24 4.90
CA ALA A 180 13.16 2.82 5.64
C ALA A 180 14.43 2.82 4.78
N GLN A 181 14.32 2.44 3.50
CA GLN A 181 15.43 2.53 2.56
C GLN A 181 15.77 4.00 2.25
N ALA A 182 14.76 4.86 2.04
CA ALA A 182 14.96 6.28 1.81
C ALA A 182 15.72 6.95 2.96
N LEU A 183 15.28 6.73 4.20
CA LEU A 183 15.89 7.32 5.40
C LEU A 183 17.32 6.79 5.68
N THR A 184 17.72 5.67 5.07
CA THR A 184 19.07 5.09 5.21
C THR A 184 19.91 5.19 3.95
N ALA A 185 19.39 5.80 2.89
CA ALA A 185 20.09 5.95 1.62
C ALA A 185 21.28 6.90 1.74
N ALA A 186 22.33 6.64 0.95
CA ALA A 186 23.43 7.58 0.81
C ALA A 186 22.92 8.90 0.20
N GLY A 187 23.17 10.02 0.85
CA GLY A 187 22.69 11.34 0.43
C GLY A 187 21.34 11.74 1.02
N ASN A 188 20.69 10.88 1.80
CA ASN A 188 19.54 11.30 2.60
C ASN A 188 19.96 12.27 3.72
N ASP A 189 19.24 13.37 3.87
CA ASP A 189 19.40 14.35 4.95
C ASP A 189 18.13 14.52 5.80
N LEU A 190 17.09 13.71 5.52
CA LEU A 190 15.86 13.67 6.30
C LEU A 190 16.00 12.79 7.54
N ARG A 191 15.38 13.22 8.61
CA ARG A 191 15.15 12.44 9.81
C ARG A 191 13.67 12.04 9.91
N PRO A 192 13.34 10.94 10.59
CA PRO A 192 11.94 10.59 10.83
C PRO A 192 11.12 11.74 11.43
N GLU A 193 11.72 12.52 12.33
CA GLU A 193 11.09 13.63 13.03
C GLU A 193 10.77 14.83 12.12
N ASP A 194 11.37 14.92 10.94
CA ASP A 194 11.10 15.97 9.96
C ASP A 194 9.77 15.72 9.21
N LEU A 195 9.39 14.46 9.00
CA LEU A 195 8.24 14.11 8.17
C LEU A 195 6.89 14.64 8.70
N PRO A 196 6.59 14.58 10.01
CA PRO A 196 5.36 15.15 10.53
C PRO A 196 5.26 16.68 10.41
N GLN A 197 6.39 17.37 10.22
CA GLN A 197 6.42 18.81 10.01
C GLN A 197 6.23 19.18 8.53
N LEU A 198 6.52 18.25 7.63
CA LEU A 198 6.51 18.46 6.19
C LEU A 198 5.29 17.83 5.50
N CYS A 199 4.70 16.77 6.06
CA CYS A 199 3.60 16.04 5.46
C CYS A 199 2.34 16.11 6.31
N ASP A 200 1.17 16.22 5.67
CA ASP A 200 -0.13 16.12 6.33
C ASP A 200 -0.45 14.68 6.73
N ALA A 201 -0.03 13.73 5.91
CA ALA A 201 -0.06 12.31 6.19
C ALA A 201 1.03 11.58 5.42
N PHE A 202 1.49 10.46 5.96
CA PHE A 202 2.44 9.58 5.29
C PHE A 202 2.20 8.14 5.74
N TYR A 203 2.71 7.17 4.99
CA TYR A 203 2.75 5.83 5.53
C TYR A 203 4.15 5.23 5.57
N ILE A 204 4.33 4.30 6.47
CA ILE A 204 5.57 3.56 6.68
C ILE A 204 5.34 2.16 6.12
N GLY A 205 6.02 1.82 5.04
CA GLY A 205 5.94 0.51 4.42
C GLY A 205 6.55 -0.56 5.29
N GLY A 206 5.83 -1.66 5.49
CA GLY A 206 6.35 -2.84 6.18
C GLY A 206 6.68 -3.98 5.23
N THR A 207 5.84 -4.18 4.22
CA THR A 207 5.94 -5.30 3.26
C THR A 207 7.30 -5.38 2.57
N LYS A 208 7.91 -4.23 2.21
CA LYS A 208 9.21 -4.15 1.56
C LYS A 208 10.38 -3.93 2.55
N ASN A 209 10.09 -3.89 3.84
CA ASN A 209 11.04 -3.54 4.91
C ASN A 209 11.14 -4.62 5.99
N GLY A 210 10.98 -5.89 5.60
CA GLY A 210 11.21 -7.04 6.48
C GLY A 210 10.05 -7.46 7.36
N LEU A 211 8.85 -6.89 7.18
CA LEU A 211 7.62 -7.44 7.73
C LEU A 211 7.04 -8.51 6.80
N LEU A 212 6.11 -9.32 7.30
CA LEU A 212 5.41 -10.29 6.48
C LEU A 212 4.48 -9.59 5.48
N PHE A 213 3.79 -8.58 5.93
CA PHE A 213 2.94 -7.64 5.18
C PHE A 213 2.52 -6.49 6.11
N GLY A 214 1.98 -5.43 5.53
CA GLY A 214 1.33 -4.36 6.28
C GLY A 214 2.08 -3.04 6.21
N GLU A 215 1.29 -1.99 6.36
CA GLU A 215 1.70 -0.60 6.29
C GLU A 215 1.14 0.15 7.50
N ALA A 216 1.86 1.15 7.97
CA ALA A 216 1.39 2.03 9.04
C ALA A 216 1.10 3.43 8.47
N MET A 217 -0.16 3.79 8.31
CA MET A 217 -0.60 5.14 7.96
C MET A 217 -0.49 6.04 9.18
N VAL A 218 0.20 7.15 9.04
CA VAL A 218 0.37 8.20 10.05
C VAL A 218 -0.34 9.46 9.54
N ILE A 219 -1.36 9.92 10.26
CA ILE A 219 -2.13 11.12 9.92
C ILE A 219 -1.78 12.21 10.93
N VAL A 220 -1.09 13.23 10.46
CA VAL A 220 -0.61 14.34 11.28
C VAL A 220 -1.64 15.47 11.32
N ASN A 221 -2.16 15.86 10.14
CA ASN A 221 -3.13 16.94 10.02
C ASN A 221 -4.49 16.54 10.61
N ASP A 222 -4.95 17.30 11.60
CA ASP A 222 -6.21 17.04 12.30
C ASP A 222 -7.44 17.05 11.37
N ALA A 223 -7.40 17.83 10.30
CA ALA A 223 -8.49 17.86 9.33
C ALA A 223 -8.70 16.54 8.57
N LEU A 224 -7.67 15.68 8.52
CA LEU A 224 -7.71 14.38 7.83
C LEU A 224 -8.09 13.20 8.73
N LYS A 225 -8.10 13.38 10.06
CA LYS A 225 -8.40 12.32 11.03
C LYS A 225 -9.88 11.91 11.07
N PRO A 226 -10.85 12.86 10.98
CA PRO A 226 -12.27 12.52 11.14
C PRO A 226 -12.76 11.52 10.09
N GLY A 227 -13.36 10.44 10.55
CA GLY A 227 -13.97 9.44 9.66
C GLY A 227 -13.02 8.42 9.05
N PHE A 228 -11.70 8.56 9.16
CA PHE A 228 -10.72 7.65 8.55
C PHE A 228 -10.97 6.18 8.92
N ARG A 229 -11.21 5.87 10.20
CA ARG A 229 -11.55 4.51 10.64
C ARG A 229 -12.84 3.97 10.00
N ARG A 230 -13.82 4.84 9.69
CA ARG A 230 -15.05 4.43 8.98
C ARG A 230 -14.74 4.11 7.52
N ALA A 231 -13.90 4.91 6.87
CA ALA A 231 -13.40 4.65 5.53
C ALA A 231 -12.64 3.32 5.47
N MET A 232 -11.73 3.06 6.42
CA MET A 232 -11.06 1.76 6.58
C MET A 232 -12.06 0.60 6.67
N LYS A 233 -13.08 0.73 7.51
CA LYS A 233 -14.10 -0.32 7.68
C LYS A 233 -14.90 -0.56 6.41
N ARG A 234 -15.32 0.51 5.73
CA ARG A 234 -16.06 0.45 4.46
C ARG A 234 -15.26 -0.25 3.37
N SER A 235 -13.96 0.02 3.27
CA SER A 235 -13.07 -0.54 2.26
C SER A 235 -12.57 -1.94 2.60
N GLY A 236 -13.01 -2.56 3.71
CA GLY A 236 -12.50 -3.85 4.17
C GLY A 236 -11.03 -3.81 4.61
N ALA A 237 -10.47 -2.63 4.80
CA ALA A 237 -9.06 -2.41 5.12
C ALA A 237 -8.69 -2.72 6.58
N THR A 238 -9.66 -3.00 7.43
CA THR A 238 -9.41 -3.36 8.82
C THR A 238 -9.10 -4.84 8.92
N GLN A 239 -7.91 -5.18 9.41
CA GLN A 239 -7.56 -6.56 9.73
C GLN A 239 -8.50 -7.09 10.82
N THR A 240 -9.28 -8.09 10.46
CA THR A 240 -10.03 -8.89 11.43
C THR A 240 -9.31 -10.22 11.56
N ARG A 241 -8.74 -10.52 12.73
CA ARG A 241 -8.57 -11.94 13.08
C ARG A 241 -9.97 -12.53 13.06
N ARG A 242 -10.29 -13.36 12.06
CA ARG A 242 -11.49 -14.20 12.13
C ARG A 242 -11.32 -15.07 13.38
N ARG A 243 -12.14 -14.84 14.40
CA ARG A 243 -12.40 -15.87 15.38
C ARG A 243 -12.89 -17.07 14.56
N SER A 244 -12.07 -18.11 14.44
CA SER A 244 -12.62 -19.41 14.11
C SER A 244 -13.70 -19.65 15.13
N ALA A 245 -14.95 -19.76 14.66
CA ALA A 245 -16.05 -20.16 15.50
C ALA A 245 -15.58 -21.36 16.31
N SER A 246 -15.76 -21.32 17.61
CA SER A 246 -15.46 -22.38 18.54
C SER A 246 -15.97 -23.71 18.00
N ARG A 247 -15.11 -24.48 17.34
CA ARG A 247 -15.38 -25.89 17.13
C ARG A 247 -15.35 -26.54 18.50
N PRO A 248 -16.36 -27.32 18.87
CA PRO A 248 -16.29 -28.08 20.10
C PRO A 248 -15.03 -28.93 20.06
N ARG A 249 -14.32 -28.99 21.18
CA ARG A 249 -13.12 -29.83 21.37
C ARG A 249 -13.45 -31.29 21.08
N SER A 250 -13.36 -31.72 19.84
CA SER A 250 -13.25 -33.10 19.47
C SER A 250 -11.87 -33.34 18.91
N ARG A 251 -11.03 -33.93 19.75
CA ARG A 251 -9.77 -34.63 19.47
C ARG A 251 -9.02 -34.15 18.21
N ILE A 252 -8.16 -33.16 18.37
CA ILE A 252 -7.07 -32.95 17.44
C ILE A 252 -6.04 -34.04 17.77
N SER A 253 -6.04 -35.11 16.95
CA SER A 253 -4.90 -36.02 16.84
C SER A 253 -3.65 -35.19 16.61
N ALA A 254 -2.68 -35.31 17.50
CA ALA A 254 -1.39 -34.64 17.38
C ALA A 254 -0.76 -35.05 16.05
N CYS A 255 -0.73 -34.13 15.09
CA CYS A 255 0.11 -34.24 13.93
C CYS A 255 1.56 -34.03 14.41
N ARG A 256 2.23 -35.11 14.75
CA ARG A 256 3.67 -35.10 15.02
C ARG A 256 4.37 -34.86 13.68
N CYS A 257 4.87 -33.66 13.46
CA CYS A 257 5.93 -33.42 12.48
C CYS A 257 7.17 -34.18 12.94
N THR A 258 7.31 -35.43 12.54
CA THR A 258 8.58 -36.14 12.63
C THR A 258 9.41 -35.77 11.42
N CYS A 259 10.39 -34.93 11.62
CA CYS A 259 11.49 -34.71 10.67
C CYS A 259 12.28 -36.04 10.53
N PRO A 260 12.43 -36.63 9.34
CA PRO A 260 13.24 -37.87 9.22
C PRO A 260 14.71 -37.54 9.35
N ARG A 261 15.35 -38.09 10.40
CA ARG A 261 16.81 -38.21 10.46
C ARG A 261 17.30 -39.06 9.29
N ARG A 262 18.25 -38.53 8.53
CA ARG A 262 19.08 -39.30 7.58
C ARG A 262 19.61 -40.54 8.23
N GLN A 263 19.23 -41.71 7.72
CA GLN A 263 20.05 -42.93 7.82
C GLN A 263 20.25 -43.50 6.42
N THR A 264 21.53 -43.70 6.13
CA THR A 264 22.05 -44.40 4.97
C THR A 264 21.79 -45.90 5.13
N ARG A 265 21.28 -46.57 4.09
CA ARG A 265 21.76 -47.81 3.47
C ARG A 265 20.65 -48.60 2.75
N SER A 266 21.06 -49.02 1.53
CA SER A 266 20.69 -50.24 0.77
C SER A 266 19.26 -50.48 0.31
N SER A 267 19.13 -50.52 -1.00
CA SER A 267 18.01 -51.10 -1.77
C SER A 267 17.76 -52.58 -1.42
N PRO A 268 16.51 -53.06 -1.62
CA PRO A 268 16.24 -53.76 -2.87
C PRO A 268 14.85 -53.49 -3.50
N SER A 269 14.81 -53.79 -4.79
CA SER A 269 13.72 -53.87 -5.75
C SER A 269 12.34 -54.23 -5.20
N CYS A 270 11.33 -53.49 -5.65
CA CYS A 270 9.95 -54.01 -5.67
C CYS A 270 9.23 -53.63 -6.98
N ARG A 271 8.63 -54.67 -7.53
CA ARG A 271 8.01 -54.78 -8.85
C ARG A 271 6.71 -53.95 -8.93
N THR A 272 6.46 -53.44 -10.09
CA THR A 272 5.18 -52.83 -10.57
C THR A 272 4.06 -53.88 -10.63
N PRO A 273 2.80 -53.52 -10.39
CA PRO A 273 1.67 -54.14 -11.06
C PRO A 273 0.94 -53.22 -12.03
N LYS A 274 0.49 -53.87 -13.05
CA LYS A 274 -0.11 -53.41 -14.32
C LYS A 274 -1.42 -52.64 -14.15
N SER A 275 -1.59 -51.75 -15.12
CA SER A 275 -2.77 -51.14 -15.69
C SER A 275 -4.14 -51.81 -15.48
N ARG A 276 -5.14 -50.97 -15.17
CA ARG A 276 -6.52 -51.20 -15.66
C ARG A 276 -7.07 -49.90 -16.28
N SER A 277 -7.41 -50.04 -17.55
CA SER A 277 -8.13 -49.09 -18.36
C SER A 277 -9.54 -48.85 -17.86
N CYS A 278 -10.01 -47.61 -17.84
CA CYS A 278 -11.42 -47.30 -17.92
C CYS A 278 -11.65 -46.26 -19.00
N ARG A 279 -12.31 -46.68 -20.08
CA ARG A 279 -12.85 -45.85 -21.14
C ARG A 279 -14.16 -45.26 -20.68
N SER A 280 -14.36 -43.99 -20.83
CA SER A 280 -15.69 -43.47 -21.20
C SER A 280 -15.47 -42.05 -21.81
N GLY A 281 -15.87 -41.92 -23.05
CA GLY A 281 -15.79 -40.72 -23.82
C GLY A 281 -16.93 -39.75 -23.49
N GLN A 282 -16.61 -38.50 -23.51
CA GLN A 282 -17.59 -37.45 -23.78
C GLN A 282 -16.97 -36.40 -24.69
N ARG A 283 -17.67 -36.23 -25.83
CA ARG A 283 -17.35 -35.20 -26.86
C ARG A 283 -17.73 -33.84 -26.32
N PHE A 284 -16.81 -32.90 -26.34
CA PHE A 284 -17.13 -31.47 -26.23
C PHE A 284 -17.24 -30.87 -27.64
N THR A 285 -18.41 -30.36 -27.93
CA THR A 285 -18.74 -29.60 -29.14
C THR A 285 -18.14 -28.22 -29.11
N ARG A 286 -17.56 -27.80 -30.21
CA ARG A 286 -17.00 -26.45 -30.46
C ARG A 286 -18.13 -25.42 -30.48
N THR A 287 -17.95 -24.31 -29.79
CA THR A 287 -18.70 -23.07 -29.95
C THR A 287 -18.02 -22.15 -30.96
N PRO A 288 -18.79 -21.39 -31.74
CA PRO A 288 -18.24 -20.68 -32.90
C PRO A 288 -17.67 -19.30 -32.58
N ALA A 289 -16.76 -18.87 -33.44
CA ALA A 289 -16.06 -17.60 -33.43
C ALA A 289 -17.00 -16.39 -33.54
N TRP A 290 -16.69 -15.35 -32.76
CA TRP A 290 -17.30 -14.03 -32.91
C TRP A 290 -16.64 -13.27 -34.07
N THR A 291 -17.39 -13.01 -35.10
CA THR A 291 -17.03 -12.10 -36.19
C THR A 291 -17.21 -10.65 -35.79
N LYS A 292 -16.17 -9.85 -35.95
CA LYS A 292 -16.20 -8.38 -35.87
C LYS A 292 -17.19 -7.81 -36.87
N ARG A 293 -18.19 -7.09 -36.41
CA ARG A 293 -18.97 -6.16 -37.24
C ARG A 293 -18.54 -4.72 -36.91
N THR A 294 -17.83 -4.14 -37.85
CA THR A 294 -17.63 -2.67 -37.94
C THR A 294 -18.93 -2.02 -38.39
N ARG A 295 -19.37 -0.98 -37.70
CA ARG A 295 -20.34 -0.02 -38.19
C ARG A 295 -19.69 1.37 -38.19
N PRO A 296 -19.88 2.16 -39.26
CA PRO A 296 -19.34 3.51 -39.37
C PRO A 296 -20.22 4.50 -38.56
N CYS A 297 -19.57 5.43 -37.86
CA CYS A 297 -20.22 6.65 -37.35
C CYS A 297 -20.43 7.61 -38.54
N ALA A 298 -21.65 8.09 -38.71
CA ALA A 298 -21.98 9.27 -39.47
C ALA A 298 -22.71 10.25 -38.52
N LEU A 299 -22.17 11.49 -38.47
CA LEU A 299 -22.70 12.76 -37.96
C LEU A 299 -22.97 12.85 -36.44
#